data_19ecfea8d7bfa1e8a2c036b6d2c35fa1
#
_entry.id   19ecfea8d7bfa1e8a2c036b6d2c35fa1
#
_cell.length_a   1.000
_cell.length_b   1.000
_cell.length_c   1.000
_cell.angle_alpha   90.00
_cell.angle_beta   90.00
_cell.angle_gamma   90.00
#
_symmetry.space_group_name_H-M   'P 1'
#
loop_
_entity.id
_entity.type
_entity.pdbx_description
1 polymer ?
#
loop_
_entity_poly.entity_id
_entity_poly.type
_entity_poly.pdbx_seq_one_letter_code
_entity_poly.pdbx_strand_id
1 'polypeptide(L)'
;MKRLHCMLVVATTLALCAMPSLAQTPGATGAVAVHHVGVLSLSRSASQLAAYEGTGIRAALKAAGYEEGRNLKIAWRFAEADQARLAALAQELVQQDVELILAITNEPIEAAMRATQRIPIVMIGAALPVELGYVQSLARPGGNVTGTSWAGVEVSGKVLQTLREAVPSARRFTIVAAEQASGKAIYRAANMGTAKALGIAVNIVYVAPGDTLASVLARVAAGRPDALFVAGEGVVGTMLAPIAAYASQHKLVSIGVTPHHIQAGGTLYYGPNLEALMRRTASYIERILKGARPADLPVELPTKFDFIVNQRVLKAMGVTLPRALLLRADEVVE
;
A
#
# COMPACT_ATOMS: atom_id res chain seq x y z
N MET A 1 -47.99 92.49 29.09
CA MET A 1 -47.70 92.43 30.54
C MET A 1 -48.55 91.34 31.15
N LYS A 2 -48.03 90.50 31.94
CA LYS A 2 -48.50 89.40 32.78
C LYS A 2 -48.16 87.98 32.28
N ARG A 3 -47.20 87.42 32.94
CA ARG A 3 -46.70 86.07 32.91
C ARG A 3 -47.71 85.13 33.57
N LEU A 4 -47.99 84.02 33.02
CA LEU A 4 -48.65 82.88 33.68
C LEU A 4 -47.79 81.65 33.59
N HIS A 5 -47.37 81.21 34.80
CA HIS A 5 -46.61 80.00 34.97
C HIS A 5 -47.57 78.82 35.00
N CYS A 6 -47.30 77.81 34.18
CA CYS A 6 -48.00 76.53 34.25
C CYS A 6 -47.03 75.50 34.76
N MET A 7 -47.23 74.94 35.94
CA MET A 7 -46.48 73.81 36.47
C MET A 7 -46.87 72.53 35.80
N LEU A 8 -45.89 71.85 35.24
CA LEU A 8 -46.10 70.54 34.69
C LEU A 8 -45.60 69.46 35.72
N VAL A 9 -46.53 68.65 36.17
CA VAL A 9 -46.23 67.50 37.05
C VAL A 9 -45.85 66.34 36.14
N VAL A 10 -44.58 65.87 36.25
CA VAL A 10 -44.10 64.70 35.57
C VAL A 10 -44.34 63.48 36.46
N ALA A 11 -45.25 62.61 36.04
CA ALA A 11 -45.46 61.32 36.66
C ALA A 11 -44.49 60.30 35.98
N THR A 12 -43.49 59.88 36.74
CA THR A 12 -42.56 58.82 36.31
C THR A 12 -43.18 57.44 36.50
N THR A 13 -43.64 56.81 35.44
CA THR A 13 -44.02 55.40 35.44
C THR A 13 -42.77 54.51 35.15
N LEU A 14 -42.35 53.74 36.17
CA LEU A 14 -41.35 52.70 36.04
C LEU A 14 -41.96 51.56 35.22
N ALA A 15 -41.55 51.43 33.95
CA ALA A 15 -41.79 50.23 33.15
C ALA A 15 -40.72 49.17 33.47
N LEU A 16 -41.11 48.10 34.17
CA LEU A 16 -40.32 46.93 34.40
C LEU A 16 -40.22 46.19 33.06
N CYS A 17 -39.10 46.34 32.32
CA CYS A 17 -38.79 45.51 31.14
C CYS A 17 -38.42 44.09 31.62
N ALA A 18 -39.37 43.15 31.48
CA ALA A 18 -39.09 41.74 31.57
C ALA A 18 -38.24 41.35 30.35
N MET A 19 -36.96 41.10 30.56
CA MET A 19 -36.11 40.51 29.54
C MET A 19 -36.55 39.05 29.29
N PRO A 20 -36.82 38.64 28.04
CA PRO A 20 -37.03 37.24 27.76
C PRO A 20 -35.71 36.48 28.02
N SER A 21 -35.75 35.53 28.95
CA SER A 21 -34.70 34.55 29.13
C SER A 21 -34.49 33.80 27.84
N LEU A 22 -33.34 34.02 27.15
CA LEU A 22 -32.89 33.18 26.07
C LEU A 22 -32.64 31.77 26.64
N ALA A 23 -33.67 30.93 26.56
CA ALA A 23 -33.49 29.50 26.72
C ALA A 23 -32.40 29.06 25.75
N GLN A 24 -31.23 28.70 26.28
CA GLN A 24 -30.20 28.02 25.53
C GLN A 24 -30.81 26.72 25.01
N THR A 25 -31.10 26.65 23.72
CA THR A 25 -31.38 25.42 23.04
C THR A 25 -30.22 24.46 23.34
N PRO A 26 -30.48 23.24 23.84
CA PRO A 26 -29.40 22.26 23.98
C PRO A 26 -28.73 22.13 22.61
N GLY A 27 -27.42 22.36 22.55
CA GLY A 27 -26.65 22.26 21.34
C GLY A 27 -26.99 20.93 20.64
N ALA A 28 -27.41 21.02 19.38
CA ALA A 28 -27.56 19.87 18.56
C ALA A 28 -26.22 19.12 18.64
N THR A 29 -26.23 17.95 19.28
CA THR A 29 -25.14 16.97 19.14
C THR A 29 -25.09 16.65 17.67
N GLY A 30 -24.24 17.37 16.94
CA GLY A 30 -24.04 17.15 15.52
C GLY A 30 -23.75 15.66 15.33
N ALA A 31 -24.61 14.96 14.63
CA ALA A 31 -24.36 13.58 14.25
C ALA A 31 -22.99 13.55 13.59
N VAL A 32 -22.06 12.80 14.17
CA VAL A 32 -20.73 12.64 13.61
C VAL A 32 -20.92 12.01 12.22
N ALA A 33 -20.51 12.71 11.17
CA ALA A 33 -20.61 12.20 9.82
C ALA A 33 -19.84 10.87 9.75
N VAL A 34 -20.49 9.84 9.24
CA VAL A 34 -19.87 8.51 9.06
C VAL A 34 -19.43 8.39 7.62
N HIS A 35 -18.11 8.39 7.42
CA HIS A 35 -17.49 8.22 6.11
C HIS A 35 -17.54 6.76 5.66
N HIS A 36 -17.78 6.53 4.37
CA HIS A 36 -17.86 5.20 3.77
C HIS A 36 -16.71 5.00 2.78
N VAL A 37 -15.76 4.15 3.10
CA VAL A 37 -14.55 3.86 2.31
C VAL A 37 -14.58 2.42 1.80
N GLY A 38 -14.35 2.24 0.50
CA GLY A 38 -14.16 0.92 -0.11
C GLY A 38 -12.69 0.51 -0.08
N VAL A 39 -12.41 -0.76 0.16
CA VAL A 39 -11.06 -1.34 0.01
C VAL A 39 -11.14 -2.51 -0.95
N LEU A 40 -10.33 -2.46 -2.02
CA LEU A 40 -10.23 -3.50 -3.03
C LEU A 40 -8.83 -4.12 -3.01
N SER A 41 -8.75 -5.42 -2.81
CA SER A 41 -7.49 -6.16 -2.71
C SER A 41 -7.56 -7.51 -3.40
N LEU A 42 -6.42 -7.96 -3.94
CA LEU A 42 -6.27 -9.31 -4.48
C LEU A 42 -6.07 -10.37 -3.38
N SER A 43 -5.83 -9.98 -2.14
CA SER A 43 -5.59 -10.88 -1.00
C SER A 43 -6.70 -11.91 -0.78
N ARG A 44 -6.38 -13.03 -0.10
CA ARG A 44 -7.36 -14.12 0.13
C ARG A 44 -8.35 -13.84 1.25
N SER A 45 -7.99 -12.99 2.21
CA SER A 45 -8.87 -12.71 3.34
C SER A 45 -8.49 -11.43 4.08
N ALA A 46 -9.41 -10.97 4.92
CA ALA A 46 -9.15 -9.88 5.85
C ALA A 46 -8.02 -10.21 6.84
N SER A 47 -7.85 -11.46 7.25
CA SER A 47 -6.76 -11.88 8.14
C SER A 47 -5.40 -11.82 7.45
N GLN A 48 -5.34 -12.19 6.18
CA GLN A 48 -4.12 -12.05 5.38
C GLN A 48 -3.79 -10.56 5.15
N LEU A 49 -4.79 -9.73 4.87
CA LEU A 49 -4.62 -8.29 4.77
C LEU A 49 -4.35 -7.65 6.14
N ALA A 50 -4.98 -8.14 7.22
CA ALA A 50 -4.76 -7.62 8.57
C ALA A 50 -3.32 -7.83 9.06
N ALA A 51 -2.71 -8.96 8.69
CA ALA A 51 -1.30 -9.20 9.00
C ALA A 51 -0.35 -8.22 8.28
N TYR A 52 -0.83 -7.56 7.22
CA TYR A 52 -0.03 -6.76 6.31
C TYR A 52 -0.37 -5.26 6.33
N GLU A 53 -1.57 -4.97 5.89
CA GLU A 53 -1.96 -3.62 5.50
C GLU A 53 -3.18 -3.17 6.29
N GLY A 54 -4.07 -4.13 6.63
CA GLY A 54 -5.31 -3.83 7.34
C GLY A 54 -5.07 -3.30 8.74
N THR A 55 -4.11 -3.87 9.48
CA THR A 55 -3.75 -3.34 10.81
C THR A 55 -3.05 -2.00 10.67
N GLY A 56 -2.11 -1.88 9.72
CA GLY A 56 -1.39 -0.64 9.46
C GLY A 56 -2.29 0.49 8.99
N ILE A 57 -3.17 0.24 8.00
CA ILE A 57 -4.07 1.28 7.48
C ILE A 57 -5.15 1.67 8.51
N ARG A 58 -5.73 0.70 9.25
CA ARG A 58 -6.67 1.00 10.33
C ARG A 58 -6.03 1.82 11.44
N ALA A 59 -4.83 1.44 11.88
CA ALA A 59 -4.08 2.19 12.89
C ALA A 59 -3.76 3.61 12.40
N ALA A 60 -3.33 3.77 11.16
CA ALA A 60 -3.03 5.06 10.57
C ALA A 60 -4.29 5.94 10.41
N LEU A 61 -5.42 5.37 9.98
CA LEU A 61 -6.70 6.08 9.91
C LEU A 61 -7.21 6.48 11.29
N LYS A 62 -7.08 5.58 12.29
CA LYS A 62 -7.44 5.90 13.68
C LYS A 62 -6.60 7.04 14.23
N ALA A 63 -5.30 7.05 13.96
CA ALA A 63 -4.41 8.15 14.33
C ALA A 63 -4.79 9.48 13.64
N ALA A 64 -5.36 9.43 12.43
CA ALA A 64 -5.92 10.56 11.71
C ALA A 64 -7.36 10.95 12.16
N GLY A 65 -7.92 10.27 13.18
CA GLY A 65 -9.23 10.55 13.73
C GLY A 65 -10.41 9.80 13.10
N TYR A 66 -10.13 8.85 12.17
CA TYR A 66 -11.14 8.02 11.52
C TYR A 66 -11.14 6.61 12.13
N GLU A 67 -12.21 6.27 12.84
CA GLU A 67 -12.33 5.01 13.58
C GLU A 67 -13.55 4.21 13.10
N GLU A 68 -13.31 2.98 12.68
CA GLU A 68 -14.35 2.07 12.20
C GLU A 68 -15.36 1.79 13.32
N GLY A 69 -16.65 1.90 12.99
CA GLY A 69 -17.76 1.80 13.95
C GLY A 69 -18.12 3.10 14.66
N ARG A 70 -17.32 4.17 14.56
CA ARG A 70 -17.62 5.50 15.13
C ARG A 70 -17.96 6.53 14.04
N ASN A 71 -17.00 6.83 13.16
CA ASN A 71 -17.13 7.81 12.09
C ASN A 71 -16.59 7.31 10.75
N LEU A 72 -16.29 6.00 10.68
CA LEU A 72 -15.78 5.34 9.49
C LEU A 72 -16.47 3.98 9.31
N LYS A 73 -16.90 3.69 8.10
CA LYS A 73 -17.34 2.38 7.65
C LYS A 73 -16.42 1.94 6.52
N ILE A 74 -15.87 0.73 6.60
CA ILE A 74 -14.99 0.19 5.55
C ILE A 74 -15.67 -1.00 4.88
N ALA A 75 -15.87 -0.90 3.56
CA ALA A 75 -16.39 -1.98 2.73
C ALA A 75 -15.20 -2.76 2.14
N TRP A 76 -14.81 -3.85 2.78
CA TRP A 76 -13.72 -4.70 2.33
C TRP A 76 -14.16 -5.62 1.19
N ARG A 77 -13.34 -5.68 0.11
CA ARG A 77 -13.52 -6.59 -1.02
C ARG A 77 -12.22 -7.31 -1.32
N PHE A 78 -12.24 -8.63 -1.18
CA PHE A 78 -11.10 -9.51 -1.39
C PHE A 78 -11.36 -10.42 -2.59
N ALA A 79 -10.48 -10.38 -3.56
CA ALA A 79 -10.60 -11.21 -4.76
C ALA A 79 -10.07 -12.65 -4.57
N GLU A 80 -9.49 -12.97 -3.41
CA GLU A 80 -9.03 -14.32 -3.04
C GLU A 80 -8.00 -14.89 -4.02
N ALA A 81 -7.10 -14.02 -4.50
CA ALA A 81 -6.10 -14.30 -5.52
C ALA A 81 -6.69 -14.60 -6.92
N ASP A 82 -7.99 -14.39 -7.12
CA ASP A 82 -8.66 -14.52 -8.42
C ASP A 82 -8.86 -13.13 -9.05
N GLN A 83 -8.04 -12.79 -10.05
CA GLN A 83 -8.13 -11.50 -10.75
C GLN A 83 -9.47 -11.32 -11.49
N ALA A 84 -10.12 -12.39 -11.92
CA ALA A 84 -11.40 -12.29 -12.64
C ALA A 84 -12.53 -11.72 -11.75
N ARG A 85 -12.43 -11.88 -10.44
CA ARG A 85 -13.38 -11.33 -9.46
C ARG A 85 -13.26 -9.82 -9.25
N LEU A 86 -12.08 -9.24 -9.52
CA LEU A 86 -11.81 -7.81 -9.23
C LEU A 86 -12.80 -6.87 -9.90
N ALA A 87 -13.20 -7.15 -11.15
CA ALA A 87 -14.14 -6.29 -11.88
C ALA A 87 -15.52 -6.23 -11.19
N ALA A 88 -16.06 -7.38 -10.79
CA ALA A 88 -17.34 -7.45 -10.08
C ALA A 88 -17.26 -6.78 -8.70
N LEU A 89 -16.19 -7.03 -7.95
CA LEU A 89 -15.96 -6.44 -6.62
C LEU A 89 -15.79 -4.92 -6.67
N ALA A 90 -15.13 -4.40 -7.70
CA ALA A 90 -15.01 -2.96 -7.93
C ALA A 90 -16.40 -2.34 -8.22
N GLN A 91 -17.22 -3.00 -9.04
CA GLN A 91 -18.60 -2.54 -9.31
C GLN A 91 -19.48 -2.58 -8.06
N GLU A 92 -19.34 -3.58 -7.19
CA GLU A 92 -20.04 -3.61 -5.91
C GLU A 92 -19.71 -2.40 -5.03
N LEU A 93 -18.43 -1.98 -4.97
CA LEU A 93 -18.04 -0.77 -4.24
C LEU A 93 -18.67 0.50 -4.83
N VAL A 94 -18.72 0.59 -6.16
CA VAL A 94 -19.41 1.71 -6.85
C VAL A 94 -20.89 1.73 -6.51
N GLN A 95 -21.57 0.57 -6.50
CA GLN A 95 -22.99 0.46 -6.16
C GLN A 95 -23.28 0.75 -4.67
N GLN A 96 -22.30 0.58 -3.79
CA GLN A 96 -22.40 0.93 -2.37
C GLN A 96 -22.17 2.43 -2.09
N ASP A 97 -21.94 3.21 -3.14
CA ASP A 97 -21.79 4.67 -3.05
C ASP A 97 -20.68 5.09 -2.06
N VAL A 98 -19.53 4.39 -2.11
CA VAL A 98 -18.38 4.72 -1.27
C VAL A 98 -17.79 6.08 -1.68
N GLU A 99 -17.32 6.85 -0.71
CA GLU A 99 -16.74 8.19 -0.93
C GLU A 99 -15.37 8.11 -1.62
N LEU A 100 -14.64 7.02 -1.40
CA LEU A 100 -13.40 6.70 -2.10
C LEU A 100 -13.14 5.20 -2.11
N ILE A 101 -12.29 4.74 -3.04
CA ILE A 101 -11.80 3.36 -3.11
C ILE A 101 -10.30 3.36 -2.84
N LEU A 102 -9.87 2.66 -1.77
CA LEU A 102 -8.48 2.30 -1.56
C LEU A 102 -8.19 1.03 -2.36
N ALA A 103 -7.34 1.14 -3.38
CA ALA A 103 -6.98 0.02 -4.24
C ALA A 103 -5.52 -0.39 -4.00
N ILE A 104 -5.30 -1.67 -3.67
CA ILE A 104 -4.02 -2.20 -3.21
C ILE A 104 -3.35 -2.99 -4.32
N THR A 105 -2.20 -2.54 -4.78
CA THR A 105 -1.44 -3.03 -5.94
C THR A 105 -2.10 -2.74 -7.28
N ASN A 106 -1.42 -3.11 -8.40
CA ASN A 106 -1.80 -2.67 -9.74
C ASN A 106 -3.16 -3.21 -10.21
N GLU A 107 -3.43 -4.50 -10.04
CA GLU A 107 -4.63 -5.14 -10.59
C GLU A 107 -5.93 -4.60 -9.96
N PRO A 108 -6.03 -4.40 -8.63
CA PRO A 108 -7.15 -3.69 -8.01
C PRO A 108 -7.28 -2.23 -8.46
N ILE A 109 -6.16 -1.52 -8.66
CA ILE A 109 -6.19 -0.14 -9.18
C ILE A 109 -6.83 -0.13 -10.58
N GLU A 110 -6.38 -1.00 -11.47
CA GLU A 110 -6.93 -1.13 -12.82
C GLU A 110 -8.42 -1.49 -12.81
N ALA A 111 -8.83 -2.39 -11.92
CA ALA A 111 -10.23 -2.78 -11.78
C ALA A 111 -11.10 -1.59 -11.29
N ALA A 112 -10.62 -0.85 -10.30
CA ALA A 112 -11.31 0.35 -9.79
C ALA A 112 -11.40 1.45 -10.87
N MET A 113 -10.32 1.70 -11.62
CA MET A 113 -10.32 2.67 -12.73
C MET A 113 -11.30 2.32 -13.83
N ARG A 114 -11.46 1.03 -14.15
CA ARG A 114 -12.48 0.57 -15.12
C ARG A 114 -13.91 0.72 -14.59
N ALA A 115 -14.10 0.57 -13.27
CA ALA A 115 -15.42 0.65 -12.64
C ALA A 115 -15.91 2.09 -12.46
N THR A 116 -15.02 3.05 -12.23
CA THR A 116 -15.41 4.45 -12.00
C THR A 116 -14.34 5.46 -12.44
N GLN A 117 -14.83 6.61 -12.97
CA GLN A 117 -14.01 7.79 -13.25
C GLN A 117 -14.38 8.97 -12.34
N ARG A 118 -15.33 8.78 -11.41
CA ARG A 118 -15.82 9.83 -10.51
C ARG A 118 -15.44 9.62 -9.07
N ILE A 119 -15.58 8.38 -8.56
CA ILE A 119 -15.18 8.06 -7.19
C ILE A 119 -13.66 8.16 -7.09
N PRO A 120 -13.11 8.92 -6.13
CA PRO A 120 -11.68 8.98 -5.86
C PRO A 120 -11.08 7.60 -5.65
N ILE A 121 -9.93 7.34 -6.26
CA ILE A 121 -9.16 6.10 -6.06
C ILE A 121 -7.83 6.48 -5.40
N VAL A 122 -7.62 5.99 -4.20
CA VAL A 122 -6.35 6.09 -3.49
C VAL A 122 -5.60 4.80 -3.73
N MET A 123 -4.51 4.87 -4.49
CA MET A 123 -3.66 3.71 -4.72
C MET A 123 -2.64 3.55 -3.60
N ILE A 124 -2.40 2.31 -3.21
CA ILE A 124 -1.30 1.94 -2.33
C ILE A 124 -0.40 0.93 -3.03
N GLY A 125 0.88 1.26 -3.09
CA GLY A 125 1.85 0.34 -3.67
C GLY A 125 1.74 0.16 -5.19
N ALA A 126 1.27 1.18 -5.92
CA ALA A 126 1.32 1.15 -7.38
C ALA A 126 2.77 1.04 -7.88
N ALA A 127 3.03 0.10 -8.77
CA ALA A 127 4.40 -0.18 -9.19
C ALA A 127 4.93 0.79 -10.26
N LEU A 128 4.11 1.19 -11.22
CA LEU A 128 4.45 1.97 -12.41
C LEU A 128 3.29 2.89 -12.78
N PRO A 129 2.90 3.85 -11.90
CA PRO A 129 1.63 4.56 -12.04
C PRO A 129 1.56 5.47 -13.28
N VAL A 130 2.67 5.99 -13.77
CA VAL A 130 2.73 6.83 -14.97
C VAL A 130 2.80 5.95 -16.23
N GLU A 131 3.67 4.97 -16.24
CA GLU A 131 3.90 4.10 -17.39
C GLU A 131 2.69 3.21 -17.71
N LEU A 132 1.89 2.87 -16.69
CA LEU A 132 0.64 2.12 -16.83
C LEU A 132 -0.58 3.04 -17.05
N GLY A 133 -0.37 4.36 -17.09
CA GLY A 133 -1.42 5.33 -17.39
C GLY A 133 -2.43 5.54 -16.26
N TYR A 134 -2.09 5.20 -15.01
CA TYR A 134 -2.98 5.47 -13.87
C TYR A 134 -3.06 6.96 -13.56
N VAL A 135 -1.95 7.67 -13.78
CA VAL A 135 -1.84 9.12 -13.61
C VAL A 135 -1.05 9.74 -14.77
N GLN A 136 -1.29 11.02 -15.06
CA GLN A 136 -0.57 11.73 -16.12
C GLN A 136 0.91 11.98 -15.76
N SER A 137 1.15 12.30 -14.50
CA SER A 137 2.50 12.42 -13.91
C SER A 137 2.41 12.26 -12.41
N LEU A 138 3.55 11.99 -11.75
CA LEU A 138 3.59 11.92 -10.28
C LEU A 138 3.21 13.27 -9.64
N ALA A 139 3.65 14.38 -10.20
CA ALA A 139 3.39 15.71 -9.66
C ALA A 139 1.95 16.19 -9.89
N ARG A 140 1.32 15.78 -10.99
CA ARG A 140 -0.05 16.14 -11.38
C ARG A 140 -0.78 14.92 -11.91
N PRO A 141 -1.50 14.18 -11.06
CA PRO A 141 -2.23 12.97 -11.46
C PRO A 141 -3.27 13.21 -12.56
N GLY A 142 -3.99 14.33 -12.48
CA GLY A 142 -4.89 14.81 -13.54
C GLY A 142 -6.24 14.10 -13.66
N GLY A 143 -6.47 13.02 -12.90
CA GLY A 143 -7.69 12.22 -12.89
C GLY A 143 -8.26 11.98 -11.49
N ASN A 144 -9.04 10.91 -11.34
CA ASN A 144 -9.59 10.49 -10.05
C ASN A 144 -8.66 9.55 -9.26
N VAL A 145 -7.44 9.29 -9.74
CA VAL A 145 -6.45 8.41 -9.09
C VAL A 145 -5.33 9.23 -8.49
N THR A 146 -4.95 8.92 -7.26
CA THR A 146 -3.78 9.45 -6.57
C THR A 146 -3.32 8.45 -5.50
N GLY A 147 -2.27 8.76 -4.73
CA GLY A 147 -1.83 7.94 -3.61
C GLY A 147 -0.33 7.69 -3.59
N THR A 148 0.08 6.48 -3.26
CA THR A 148 1.50 6.12 -3.10
C THR A 148 1.95 5.07 -4.10
N SER A 149 3.18 5.21 -4.58
CA SER A 149 3.84 4.22 -5.44
C SER A 149 4.77 3.32 -4.60
N TRP A 150 5.14 2.18 -5.18
CA TRP A 150 6.12 1.24 -4.62
C TRP A 150 7.55 1.50 -5.12
N ALA A 151 7.72 2.36 -6.10
CA ALA A 151 9.00 2.58 -6.81
C ALA A 151 9.58 1.26 -7.36
N GLY A 152 8.75 0.49 -8.04
CA GLY A 152 9.01 -0.93 -8.30
C GLY A 152 10.26 -1.22 -9.12
N VAL A 153 10.57 -0.41 -10.14
CA VAL A 153 11.77 -0.61 -10.99
C VAL A 153 13.04 -0.34 -10.19
N GLU A 154 13.05 0.77 -9.44
CA GLU A 154 14.19 1.19 -8.60
C GLU A 154 14.44 0.17 -7.49
N VAL A 155 13.37 -0.30 -6.83
CA VAL A 155 13.45 -1.35 -5.81
C VAL A 155 14.00 -2.64 -6.40
N SER A 156 13.50 -3.07 -7.56
CA SER A 156 13.95 -4.29 -8.23
C SER A 156 15.44 -4.25 -8.56
N GLY A 157 15.91 -3.11 -9.07
CA GLY A 157 17.33 -2.88 -9.34
C GLY A 157 18.18 -2.96 -8.07
N LYS A 158 17.73 -2.33 -6.98
CA LYS A 158 18.41 -2.37 -5.69
C LYS A 158 18.42 -3.76 -5.06
N VAL A 159 17.34 -4.51 -5.23
CA VAL A 159 17.25 -5.92 -4.80
C VAL A 159 18.32 -6.77 -5.48
N LEU A 160 18.46 -6.68 -6.81
CA LEU A 160 19.50 -7.40 -7.53
C LEU A 160 20.91 -7.01 -7.11
N GLN A 161 21.15 -5.71 -6.88
CA GLN A 161 22.41 -5.21 -6.35
C GLN A 161 22.70 -5.79 -4.96
N THR A 162 21.72 -5.74 -4.04
CA THR A 162 21.85 -6.24 -2.67
C THR A 162 22.11 -7.77 -2.67
N LEU A 163 21.42 -8.50 -3.54
CA LEU A 163 21.63 -9.94 -3.69
C LEU A 163 23.04 -10.27 -4.24
N ARG A 164 23.54 -9.45 -5.16
CA ARG A 164 24.90 -9.56 -5.70
C ARG A 164 25.96 -9.25 -4.63
N GLU A 165 25.70 -8.29 -3.76
CA GLU A 165 26.56 -7.98 -2.59
C GLU A 165 26.51 -9.11 -1.56
N ALA A 166 25.33 -9.73 -1.33
CA ALA A 166 25.15 -10.82 -0.38
C ALA A 166 25.88 -12.11 -0.80
N VAL A 167 25.94 -12.39 -2.10
CA VAL A 167 26.59 -13.58 -2.66
C VAL A 167 27.58 -13.17 -3.76
N PRO A 168 28.80 -12.69 -3.39
CA PRO A 168 29.76 -12.15 -4.37
C PRO A 168 30.27 -13.16 -5.42
N SER A 169 30.18 -14.44 -5.15
CA SER A 169 30.52 -15.51 -6.11
C SER A 169 29.41 -15.84 -7.10
N ALA A 170 28.16 -15.46 -6.79
CA ALA A 170 26.99 -15.78 -7.63
C ALA A 170 27.09 -15.15 -9.01
N ARG A 171 26.62 -15.87 -10.01
CA ARG A 171 26.60 -15.42 -11.41
C ARG A 171 25.22 -15.59 -12.05
N ARG A 172 24.38 -16.46 -11.52
CA ARG A 172 23.06 -16.79 -12.07
C ARG A 172 22.00 -16.53 -11.02
N PHE A 173 21.15 -15.57 -11.28
CA PHE A 173 20.00 -15.27 -10.42
C PHE A 173 18.73 -15.73 -11.10
N THR A 174 17.80 -16.26 -10.31
CA THR A 174 16.44 -16.50 -10.79
C THR A 174 15.49 -15.54 -10.08
N ILE A 175 14.70 -14.82 -10.89
CA ILE A 175 13.57 -14.01 -10.42
C ILE A 175 12.33 -14.86 -10.53
N VAL A 176 11.56 -14.98 -9.46
CA VAL A 176 10.23 -15.61 -9.46
C VAL A 176 9.19 -14.49 -9.38
N ALA A 177 8.38 -14.33 -10.42
CA ALA A 177 7.42 -13.24 -10.56
C ALA A 177 6.08 -13.72 -11.12
N ALA A 178 4.99 -13.02 -10.86
CA ALA A 178 3.69 -13.36 -11.43
C ALA A 178 3.65 -13.12 -12.95
N GLU A 179 3.08 -14.05 -13.69
CA GLU A 179 2.92 -13.96 -15.16
C GLU A 179 2.07 -12.77 -15.58
N GLN A 180 1.03 -12.49 -14.81
CA GLN A 180 0.03 -11.45 -15.10
C GLN A 180 0.34 -10.12 -14.42
N ALA A 181 1.57 -9.95 -13.92
CA ALA A 181 1.97 -8.68 -13.30
C ALA A 181 1.90 -7.55 -14.34
N SER A 182 1.16 -6.50 -14.02
CA SER A 182 1.11 -5.28 -14.81
C SER A 182 2.51 -4.68 -14.96
N GLY A 183 2.86 -4.27 -16.18
CA GLY A 183 4.20 -3.74 -16.45
C GLY A 183 5.31 -4.80 -16.61
N LYS A 184 4.97 -6.08 -16.75
CA LYS A 184 5.92 -7.19 -16.90
C LYS A 184 7.06 -6.90 -17.90
N ALA A 185 6.76 -6.31 -19.05
CA ALA A 185 7.76 -5.97 -20.05
C ALA A 185 8.76 -4.92 -19.56
N ILE A 186 8.28 -3.91 -18.83
CA ILE A 186 9.09 -2.83 -18.26
C ILE A 186 10.02 -3.40 -17.19
N TYR A 187 9.48 -4.21 -16.26
CA TYR A 187 10.26 -4.89 -15.23
C TYR A 187 11.32 -5.82 -15.83
N ARG A 188 10.94 -6.59 -16.85
CA ARG A 188 11.89 -7.44 -17.56
C ARG A 188 13.05 -6.64 -18.15
N ALA A 189 12.77 -5.55 -18.85
CA ALA A 189 13.79 -4.70 -19.46
C ALA A 189 14.73 -4.09 -18.40
N ALA A 190 14.15 -3.56 -17.31
CA ALA A 190 14.90 -2.98 -16.21
C ALA A 190 15.80 -3.99 -15.50
N ASN A 191 15.27 -5.18 -15.19
CA ASN A 191 16.04 -6.26 -14.54
C ASN A 191 17.16 -6.79 -15.45
N MET A 192 16.92 -6.91 -16.77
CA MET A 192 17.96 -7.31 -17.72
C MET A 192 19.05 -6.24 -17.85
N GLY A 193 18.68 -4.95 -17.84
CA GLY A 193 19.64 -3.84 -17.82
C GLY A 193 20.52 -3.87 -16.56
N THR A 194 19.92 -4.02 -15.39
CA THR A 194 20.63 -4.13 -14.10
C THR A 194 21.53 -5.37 -14.07
N ALA A 195 21.05 -6.52 -14.55
CA ALA A 195 21.82 -7.76 -14.63
C ALA A 195 23.09 -7.59 -15.46
N LYS A 196 22.96 -6.94 -16.62
CA LYS A 196 24.10 -6.60 -17.50
C LYS A 196 25.12 -5.72 -16.77
N ALA A 197 24.68 -4.70 -16.08
CA ALA A 197 25.54 -3.78 -15.32
C ALA A 197 26.27 -4.49 -14.16
N LEU A 198 25.63 -5.47 -13.53
CA LEU A 198 26.19 -6.26 -12.42
C LEU A 198 27.02 -7.47 -12.87
N GLY A 199 27.09 -7.75 -14.16
CA GLY A 199 27.81 -8.92 -14.71
C GLY A 199 27.22 -10.26 -14.26
N ILE A 200 25.87 -10.33 -14.14
CA ILE A 200 25.14 -11.55 -13.76
C ILE A 200 24.17 -11.97 -14.88
N ALA A 201 23.91 -13.29 -14.96
CA ALA A 201 22.85 -13.83 -15.77
C ALA A 201 21.55 -13.88 -14.95
N VAL A 202 20.44 -13.40 -15.51
CA VAL A 202 19.13 -13.46 -14.88
C VAL A 202 18.20 -14.35 -15.70
N ASN A 203 17.63 -15.36 -15.03
CA ASN A 203 16.48 -16.12 -15.51
C ASN A 203 15.22 -15.61 -14.82
N ILE A 204 14.09 -15.49 -15.53
CA ILE A 204 12.82 -15.10 -14.94
C ILE A 204 11.83 -16.25 -15.08
N VAL A 205 11.39 -16.80 -13.96
CA VAL A 205 10.33 -17.79 -13.87
C VAL A 205 9.02 -17.05 -13.60
N TYR A 206 8.20 -16.94 -14.64
CA TYR A 206 6.87 -16.37 -14.49
C TYR A 206 5.90 -17.44 -14.00
N VAL A 207 5.16 -17.13 -12.94
CA VAL A 207 4.16 -18.01 -12.33
C VAL A 207 2.78 -17.62 -12.82
N ALA A 208 2.13 -18.51 -13.57
CA ALA A 208 0.78 -18.30 -14.08
C ALA A 208 -0.27 -18.78 -13.07
N PRO A 209 -1.52 -18.25 -13.13
CA PRO A 209 -2.65 -18.86 -12.43
C PRO A 209 -2.81 -20.31 -12.85
N GLY A 210 -2.93 -21.21 -11.87
CA GLY A 210 -3.01 -22.65 -12.12
C GLY A 210 -1.67 -23.39 -12.16
N ASP A 211 -0.53 -22.68 -12.16
CA ASP A 211 0.78 -23.33 -11.97
C ASP A 211 0.83 -24.06 -10.63
N THR A 212 1.30 -25.30 -10.65
CA THR A 212 1.57 -26.03 -9.42
C THR A 212 2.92 -25.60 -8.83
N LEU A 213 3.06 -25.68 -7.51
CA LEU A 213 4.34 -25.43 -6.85
C LEU A 213 5.48 -26.28 -7.45
N ALA A 214 5.19 -27.56 -7.74
CA ALA A 214 6.16 -28.48 -8.33
C ALA A 214 6.66 -27.98 -9.68
N SER A 215 5.77 -27.48 -10.55
CA SER A 215 6.14 -26.94 -11.86
C SER A 215 6.99 -25.67 -11.74
N VAL A 216 6.66 -24.79 -10.79
CA VAL A 216 7.42 -23.57 -10.51
C VAL A 216 8.82 -23.92 -10.04
N LEU A 217 8.96 -24.80 -9.03
CA LEU A 217 10.26 -25.20 -8.47
C LEU A 217 11.11 -25.95 -9.51
N ALA A 218 10.51 -26.76 -10.38
CA ALA A 218 11.24 -27.42 -11.48
C ALA A 218 11.85 -26.38 -12.45
N ARG A 219 11.11 -25.33 -12.81
CA ARG A 219 11.61 -24.23 -13.66
C ARG A 219 12.70 -23.40 -12.95
N VAL A 220 12.58 -23.19 -11.64
CA VAL A 220 13.63 -22.57 -10.83
C VAL A 220 14.90 -23.42 -10.86
N ALA A 221 14.78 -24.74 -10.60
CA ALA A 221 15.90 -25.69 -10.60
C ALA A 221 16.60 -25.78 -11.97
N ALA A 222 15.84 -25.77 -13.06
CA ALA A 222 16.37 -25.80 -14.42
C ALA A 222 17.30 -24.61 -14.72
N GLY A 223 17.03 -23.44 -14.11
CA GLY A 223 17.89 -22.25 -14.20
C GLY A 223 19.21 -22.36 -13.43
N ARG A 224 19.39 -23.38 -12.60
CA ARG A 224 20.57 -23.58 -11.71
C ARG A 224 20.98 -22.27 -11.02
N PRO A 225 20.08 -21.63 -10.28
CA PRO A 225 20.38 -20.35 -9.67
C PRO A 225 21.43 -20.45 -8.58
N ASP A 226 22.23 -19.40 -8.42
CA ASP A 226 23.14 -19.22 -7.29
C ASP A 226 22.45 -18.38 -6.19
N ALA A 227 21.37 -17.66 -6.54
CA ALA A 227 20.53 -16.88 -5.61
C ALA A 227 19.13 -16.62 -6.20
N LEU A 228 18.15 -16.29 -5.37
CA LEU A 228 16.76 -16.06 -5.75
C LEU A 228 16.29 -14.66 -5.41
N PHE A 229 15.63 -14.01 -6.34
CA PHE A 229 14.78 -12.86 -6.11
C PHE A 229 13.31 -13.30 -6.20
N VAL A 230 12.53 -13.12 -5.15
CA VAL A 230 11.12 -13.50 -5.09
C VAL A 230 10.26 -12.23 -5.06
N ALA A 231 9.67 -11.90 -6.20
CA ALA A 231 8.71 -10.81 -6.31
C ALA A 231 7.34 -11.31 -5.79
N GLY A 232 7.13 -11.16 -4.49
CA GLY A 232 6.04 -11.80 -3.73
C GLY A 232 4.63 -11.25 -3.99
N GLU A 233 4.33 -10.81 -5.20
CA GLU A 233 3.04 -10.24 -5.60
C GLU A 233 2.14 -11.30 -6.25
N GLY A 234 0.84 -11.07 -6.26
CA GLY A 234 -0.14 -11.91 -6.93
C GLY A 234 -0.06 -13.36 -6.49
N VAL A 235 -0.06 -14.29 -7.45
CA VAL A 235 -0.01 -15.73 -7.20
C VAL A 235 1.28 -16.17 -6.49
N VAL A 236 2.40 -15.49 -6.69
CA VAL A 236 3.68 -15.79 -6.03
C VAL A 236 3.58 -15.60 -4.53
N GLY A 237 2.81 -14.61 -4.07
CA GLY A 237 2.55 -14.37 -2.65
C GLY A 237 1.95 -15.58 -1.92
N THR A 238 1.21 -16.44 -2.64
CA THR A 238 0.64 -17.66 -2.07
C THR A 238 1.63 -18.82 -1.93
N MET A 239 2.81 -18.69 -2.56
CA MET A 239 3.87 -19.70 -2.61
C MET A 239 5.14 -19.30 -1.87
N LEU A 240 5.13 -18.18 -1.12
CA LEU A 240 6.34 -17.65 -0.47
C LEU A 240 7.00 -18.67 0.45
N ALA A 241 6.23 -19.30 1.36
CA ALA A 241 6.79 -20.24 2.32
C ALA A 241 7.43 -21.47 1.67
N PRO A 242 6.78 -22.19 0.72
CA PRO A 242 7.43 -23.30 0.04
C PRO A 242 8.61 -22.88 -0.86
N ILE A 243 8.58 -21.69 -1.47
CA ILE A 243 9.74 -21.17 -2.24
C ILE A 243 10.91 -20.87 -1.29
N ALA A 244 10.65 -20.26 -0.12
CA ALA A 244 11.66 -20.01 0.90
C ALA A 244 12.25 -21.30 1.46
N ALA A 245 11.41 -22.32 1.70
CA ALA A 245 11.86 -23.64 2.13
C ALA A 245 12.79 -24.31 1.08
N TYR A 246 12.39 -24.24 -0.20
CA TYR A 246 13.23 -24.72 -1.31
C TYR A 246 14.58 -23.99 -1.33
N ALA A 247 14.57 -22.65 -1.21
CA ALA A 247 15.80 -21.85 -1.19
C ALA A 247 16.71 -22.27 -0.04
N SER A 248 16.16 -22.45 1.16
CA SER A 248 16.90 -22.88 2.35
C SER A 248 17.51 -24.27 2.17
N GLN A 249 16.75 -25.26 1.67
CA GLN A 249 17.23 -26.62 1.41
C GLN A 249 18.38 -26.67 0.42
N HIS A 250 18.37 -25.78 -0.59
CA HIS A 250 19.42 -25.70 -1.61
C HIS A 250 20.49 -24.66 -1.29
N LYS A 251 20.50 -24.11 -0.08
CA LYS A 251 21.44 -23.06 0.39
C LYS A 251 21.49 -21.84 -0.52
N LEU A 252 20.35 -21.48 -1.12
CA LEU A 252 20.23 -20.30 -1.97
C LEU A 252 19.83 -19.09 -1.10
N VAL A 253 20.65 -18.05 -1.12
CA VAL A 253 20.24 -16.77 -0.53
C VAL A 253 19.06 -16.24 -1.34
N SER A 254 17.98 -15.90 -0.67
CA SER A 254 16.78 -15.39 -1.29
C SER A 254 16.45 -13.98 -0.77
N ILE A 255 15.98 -13.11 -1.64
CA ILE A 255 15.55 -11.77 -1.28
C ILE A 255 14.12 -11.53 -1.77
N GLY A 256 13.30 -10.92 -0.92
CA GLY A 256 11.95 -10.50 -1.28
C GLY A 256 11.79 -8.98 -1.25
N VAL A 257 10.70 -8.48 -1.84
CA VAL A 257 10.32 -7.06 -1.85
C VAL A 257 9.21 -6.73 -0.84
N THR A 258 8.75 -7.73 -0.10
CA THR A 258 7.78 -7.57 0.99
C THR A 258 8.30 -8.23 2.27
N PRO A 259 8.00 -7.72 3.48
CA PRO A 259 8.46 -8.31 4.75
C PRO A 259 7.98 -9.75 4.96
N HIS A 260 6.95 -10.18 4.25
CA HIS A 260 6.44 -11.57 4.29
C HIS A 260 7.43 -12.60 3.80
N HIS A 261 8.38 -12.19 2.96
CA HIS A 261 9.44 -13.09 2.55
C HIS A 261 10.25 -13.55 3.78
N ILE A 262 10.52 -12.64 4.73
CA ILE A 262 11.18 -12.98 6.02
C ILE A 262 10.28 -13.88 6.87
N GLN A 263 9.01 -13.54 7.03
CA GLN A 263 8.02 -14.31 7.80
C GLN A 263 7.82 -15.72 7.23
N ALA A 264 7.94 -15.87 5.91
CA ALA A 264 7.87 -17.14 5.19
C ALA A 264 9.16 -17.97 5.28
N GLY A 265 10.22 -17.49 5.96
CA GLY A 265 11.51 -18.18 6.10
C GLY A 265 12.53 -17.78 5.02
N GLY A 266 12.31 -16.72 4.28
CA GLY A 266 13.31 -16.16 3.38
C GLY A 266 14.47 -15.51 4.11
N THR A 267 15.56 -15.24 3.41
CA THR A 267 16.81 -14.78 4.03
C THR A 267 16.97 -13.28 4.09
N LEU A 268 16.51 -12.56 3.05
CA LEU A 268 16.67 -11.10 2.96
C LEU A 268 15.35 -10.45 2.53
N TYR A 269 15.14 -9.23 2.97
CA TYR A 269 14.10 -8.34 2.49
C TYR A 269 14.71 -6.97 2.19
N TYR A 270 14.34 -6.39 1.07
CA TYR A 270 14.59 -4.99 0.76
C TYR A 270 13.38 -4.38 0.07
N GLY A 271 12.79 -3.36 0.67
CA GLY A 271 11.61 -2.70 0.12
C GLY A 271 11.18 -1.48 0.92
N PRO A 272 10.14 -0.79 0.48
CA PRO A 272 9.59 0.37 1.18
C PRO A 272 9.18 0.04 2.62
N ASN A 273 9.44 0.97 3.54
CA ASN A 273 8.94 0.86 4.91
C ASN A 273 7.41 0.89 4.91
N LEU A 274 6.80 -0.24 5.25
CA LEU A 274 5.37 -0.44 5.10
C LEU A 274 4.56 0.48 6.03
N GLU A 275 5.03 0.69 7.25
CA GLU A 275 4.36 1.58 8.22
C GLU A 275 4.33 3.04 7.73
N ALA A 276 5.45 3.53 7.19
CA ALA A 276 5.52 4.86 6.60
C ALA A 276 4.58 5.01 5.40
N LEU A 277 4.50 3.96 4.56
CA LEU A 277 3.59 3.90 3.41
C LEU A 277 2.12 3.96 3.86
N MET A 278 1.75 3.19 4.89
CA MET A 278 0.39 3.18 5.45
C MET A 278 0.00 4.54 6.03
N ARG A 279 0.87 5.16 6.83
CA ARG A 279 0.63 6.51 7.37
C ARG A 279 0.43 7.53 6.25
N ARG A 280 1.23 7.42 5.20
CA ARG A 280 1.09 8.34 4.07
C ARG A 280 -0.21 8.13 3.32
N THR A 281 -0.59 6.89 3.07
CA THR A 281 -1.88 6.55 2.44
C THR A 281 -3.07 7.06 3.26
N ALA A 282 -3.04 6.91 4.59
CA ALA A 282 -4.08 7.45 5.45
C ALA A 282 -4.22 8.98 5.32
N SER A 283 -3.12 9.71 5.15
CA SER A 283 -3.15 11.16 4.90
C SER A 283 -3.84 11.51 3.57
N TYR A 284 -3.69 10.69 2.53
CA TYR A 284 -4.45 10.89 1.26
C TYR A 284 -5.95 10.67 1.47
N ILE A 285 -6.31 9.60 2.17
CA ILE A 285 -7.71 9.30 2.51
C ILE A 285 -8.31 10.47 3.29
N GLU A 286 -7.65 10.93 4.34
CA GLU A 286 -8.08 12.07 5.15
C GLU A 286 -8.31 13.33 4.30
N ARG A 287 -7.34 13.69 3.44
CA ARG A 287 -7.44 14.88 2.59
C ARG A 287 -8.61 14.79 1.61
N ILE A 288 -8.85 13.61 1.02
CA ILE A 288 -9.96 13.39 0.09
C ILE A 288 -11.30 13.46 0.82
N LEU A 289 -11.44 12.82 1.98
CA LEU A 289 -12.64 12.90 2.81
C LEU A 289 -12.94 14.35 3.29
N LYS A 290 -11.91 15.20 3.35
CA LYS A 290 -12.03 16.65 3.61
C LYS A 290 -12.25 17.47 2.33
N GLY A 291 -12.49 16.84 1.16
CA GLY A 291 -12.84 17.51 -0.09
C GLY A 291 -11.66 17.83 -1.03
N ALA A 292 -10.44 17.36 -0.76
CA ALA A 292 -9.34 17.52 -1.70
C ALA A 292 -9.57 16.66 -2.95
N ARG A 293 -9.25 17.22 -4.12
CA ARG A 293 -9.41 16.49 -5.39
C ARG A 293 -8.20 15.60 -5.66
N PRO A 294 -8.37 14.33 -6.02
CA PRO A 294 -7.25 13.43 -6.39
C PRO A 294 -6.32 14.02 -7.46
N ALA A 295 -6.89 14.70 -8.44
CA ALA A 295 -6.15 15.32 -9.55
C ALA A 295 -5.05 16.31 -9.10
N ASP A 296 -5.23 16.93 -7.93
CA ASP A 296 -4.34 17.95 -7.38
C ASP A 296 -3.40 17.41 -6.29
N LEU A 297 -3.52 16.12 -5.96
CA LEU A 297 -2.71 15.44 -4.95
C LEU A 297 -1.57 14.67 -5.62
N PRO A 298 -0.30 15.12 -5.54
CA PRO A 298 0.82 14.42 -6.16
C PRO A 298 0.92 12.97 -5.69
N VAL A 299 1.30 12.07 -6.59
CA VAL A 299 1.66 10.69 -6.22
C VAL A 299 3.03 10.70 -5.56
N GLU A 300 3.14 10.03 -4.41
CA GLU A 300 4.39 10.00 -3.67
C GLU A 300 5.11 8.67 -3.80
N LEU A 301 6.42 8.76 -3.98
CA LEU A 301 7.33 7.63 -3.92
C LEU A 301 7.73 7.37 -2.46
N PRO A 302 8.11 6.13 -2.09
CA PRO A 302 8.65 5.84 -0.78
C PRO A 302 9.94 6.62 -0.55
N THR A 303 10.08 7.20 0.64
CA THR A 303 11.30 7.89 1.07
C THR A 303 12.10 7.08 2.09
N LYS A 304 11.47 6.04 2.65
CA LYS A 304 12.09 5.13 3.61
C LYS A 304 11.98 3.71 3.09
N PHE A 305 13.11 3.01 3.16
CA PHE A 305 13.23 1.61 2.79
C PHE A 305 13.80 0.86 3.97
N ASP A 306 13.41 -0.41 4.12
CA ASP A 306 13.94 -1.30 5.14
C ASP A 306 14.75 -2.41 4.47
N PHE A 307 15.89 -2.73 5.07
CA PHE A 307 16.70 -3.89 4.75
C PHE A 307 16.74 -4.81 5.96
N ILE A 308 16.10 -5.99 5.85
CA ILE A 308 15.99 -6.97 6.92
C ILE A 308 16.78 -8.22 6.55
N VAL A 309 17.54 -8.74 7.51
CA VAL A 309 18.35 -9.96 7.38
C VAL A 309 17.82 -11.03 8.35
N ASN A 310 17.44 -12.19 7.84
CA ASN A 310 17.08 -13.35 8.65
C ASN A 310 18.32 -14.21 8.94
N GLN A 311 19.04 -13.81 9.97
CA GLN A 311 20.29 -14.47 10.36
C GLN A 311 20.05 -15.90 10.88
N ARG A 312 18.90 -16.16 11.51
CA ARG A 312 18.52 -17.51 11.94
C ARG A 312 18.51 -18.50 10.78
N VAL A 313 17.85 -18.14 9.67
CA VAL A 313 17.78 -18.99 8.48
C VAL A 313 19.16 -19.12 7.82
N LEU A 314 19.91 -18.03 7.70
CA LEU A 314 21.27 -18.06 7.13
C LEU A 314 22.21 -18.96 7.93
N LYS A 315 22.17 -18.90 9.27
CA LYS A 315 22.94 -19.80 10.15
C LYS A 315 22.55 -21.26 9.94
N ALA A 316 21.25 -21.56 9.85
CA ALA A 316 20.77 -22.92 9.58
C ALA A 316 21.20 -23.45 8.21
N MET A 317 21.32 -22.59 7.21
CA MET A 317 21.85 -22.92 5.87
C MET A 317 23.39 -23.07 5.84
N GLY A 318 24.09 -22.62 6.87
CA GLY A 318 25.56 -22.53 6.89
C GLY A 318 26.08 -21.42 5.96
N VAL A 319 25.31 -20.38 5.71
CA VAL A 319 25.66 -19.25 4.86
C VAL A 319 26.03 -18.04 5.71
N THR A 320 27.15 -17.41 5.38
CA THR A 320 27.62 -16.18 6.04
C THR A 320 27.60 -15.03 5.03
N LEU A 321 26.94 -13.93 5.41
CA LEU A 321 26.93 -12.71 4.61
C LEU A 321 28.20 -11.87 4.87
N PRO A 322 28.63 -11.04 3.89
CA PRO A 322 29.67 -10.05 4.13
C PRO A 322 29.30 -9.11 5.29
N ARG A 323 30.27 -8.85 6.18
CA ARG A 323 30.07 -8.00 7.37
C ARG A 323 29.52 -6.60 7.02
N ALA A 324 30.02 -6.02 5.92
CA ALA A 324 29.57 -4.71 5.46
C ALA A 324 28.06 -4.69 5.12
N LEU A 325 27.50 -5.80 4.65
CA LEU A 325 26.08 -5.90 4.36
C LEU A 325 25.26 -6.02 5.65
N LEU A 326 25.73 -6.83 6.62
CA LEU A 326 25.06 -6.96 7.93
C LEU A 326 25.00 -5.63 8.69
N LEU A 327 26.05 -4.80 8.62
CA LEU A 327 26.07 -3.48 9.26
C LEU A 327 25.09 -2.47 8.64
N ARG A 328 24.55 -2.75 7.46
CA ARG A 328 23.57 -1.92 6.77
C ARG A 328 22.13 -2.37 7.01
N ALA A 329 21.94 -3.51 7.67
CA ALA A 329 20.61 -4.01 7.98
C ALA A 329 19.92 -3.10 9.01
N ASP A 330 18.68 -2.73 8.73
CA ASP A 330 17.82 -2.01 9.67
C ASP A 330 17.32 -2.93 10.77
N GLU A 331 17.20 -4.24 10.44
CA GLU A 331 16.79 -5.29 11.38
C GLU A 331 17.51 -6.60 11.06
N VAL A 332 17.91 -7.30 12.12
CA VAL A 332 18.47 -8.66 12.05
C VAL A 332 17.62 -9.59 12.90
N VAL A 333 16.95 -10.53 12.24
CA VAL A 333 16.12 -11.57 12.88
C VAL A 333 17.04 -12.72 13.31
N GLU A 334 17.18 -12.95 14.61
CA GLU A 334 18.01 -13.99 15.22
C GLU A 334 17.27 -15.29 15.56
#